data_183fb464db24ecded87cdf60d9a0e2b9
#
_entry.id   183fb464db24ecded87cdf60d9a0e2b9
#
_cell.length_a   1.000
_cell.length_b   1.000
_cell.length_c   1.000
_cell.angle_alpha   90.00
_cell.angle_beta   90.00
_cell.angle_gamma   90.00
#
_symmetry.space_group_name_H-M   'P 1'
#
loop_
_entity.id
_entity.type
_entity.pdbx_description
1 polymer ?
#
loop_
_entity_poly.entity_id
_entity_poly.type
_entity_poly.pdbx_seq_one_letter_code
_entity_poly.pdbx_strand_id
1 'polypeptide(L)'
;MIMYKSTRGSENYKSASQAVIQGIAEDKGLYVPERIPQLPVPVSELRGKSYKEIAFTIIRTFFDDYTDEEMKYCTDGAYTDKFEAEEVVPVTKAGDAWFLELYHGRTAAFKDMALSILPYLLTTATKKQQEDKKICILTATSGDTGKAALEGFADVPGTEIIVFFPNQGVSQVQERQMITQEGDNTHVFAIEGNFDDAQTGVKKIFSDPAFAEVLAGYGCRFSSANSINIGRLVPQVAYYVWGYVQLIEQGVIKAGDPVNIVVPTGNFGNILAAYYAGEMGIPVNRFICASNKNRILTDFFNTGVYDTNREFYLTNSPSMDILISSNLERLLYHLAGNDGEEIKKLMSQLENEKHYEVSPQIREGMKKFWGGCATVEETNETIGSMYREHGYLIDTHTAVAYKVYQDYVKETGDETPALIASTASAYKFAESVAKSIGLPERSTGFEYIDDIASETGVRVPKALKDLDKKEIRHRGVIEIADMAKAVEDSVKQK
;
A
#
# COMPACT_ATOMS: atom_id res chain seq x y z
N MET A 1 -8.46 19.04 18.06
CA MET A 1 -7.28 18.23 17.62
C MET A 1 -7.68 16.77 17.73
N ILE A 2 -7.48 15.98 16.68
CA ILE A 2 -7.72 14.55 16.68
C ILE A 2 -6.49 13.86 17.29
N MET A 3 -6.72 13.08 18.35
CA MET A 3 -5.65 12.30 18.97
C MET A 3 -5.61 10.89 18.39
N TYR A 4 -4.43 10.31 18.40
CA TYR A 4 -4.18 8.95 17.92
C TYR A 4 -3.86 8.04 19.10
N LYS A 5 -4.46 6.87 19.12
CA LYS A 5 -4.30 5.87 20.18
C LYS A 5 -3.94 4.50 19.60
N SER A 6 -3.43 3.63 20.46
CA SER A 6 -3.11 2.25 20.09
C SER A 6 -4.37 1.40 19.96
N THR A 7 -4.40 0.51 18.97
CA THR A 7 -5.42 -0.55 18.84
C THR A 7 -5.40 -1.54 19.99
N ARG A 8 -4.34 -1.60 20.82
CA ARG A 8 -4.17 -2.58 21.92
C ARG A 8 -4.33 -1.96 23.31
N GLY A 9 -4.94 -0.78 23.38
CA GLY A 9 -5.42 -0.20 24.62
C GLY A 9 -4.42 0.69 25.38
N SER A 10 -3.21 0.95 24.83
CA SER A 10 -2.30 1.93 25.45
C SER A 10 -2.97 3.31 25.54
N GLU A 11 -2.97 3.89 26.74
CA GLU A 11 -3.51 5.23 27.00
C GLU A 11 -2.55 6.36 26.60
N ASN A 12 -1.42 6.03 25.97
CA ASN A 12 -0.44 7.01 25.51
C ASN A 12 -0.89 7.64 24.18
N TYR A 13 -1.76 8.64 24.27
CA TYR A 13 -2.27 9.37 23.11
C TYR A 13 -1.19 10.20 22.44
N LYS A 14 -1.21 10.25 21.12
CA LYS A 14 -0.27 11.00 20.29
C LYS A 14 -1.03 11.99 19.40
N SER A 15 -0.41 13.14 19.07
CA SER A 15 -0.85 13.94 17.93
C SER A 15 -0.57 13.21 16.61
N ALA A 16 -1.14 13.66 15.51
CA ALA A 16 -0.88 13.03 14.20
C ALA A 16 0.60 13.04 13.85
N SER A 17 1.29 14.17 14.03
CA SER A 17 2.73 14.28 13.77
C SER A 17 3.57 13.32 14.61
N GLN A 18 3.23 13.16 15.89
CA GLN A 18 3.91 12.19 16.77
C GLN A 18 3.66 10.75 16.33
N ALA A 19 2.42 10.40 15.96
CA ALA A 19 2.06 9.05 15.50
C ALA A 19 2.75 8.69 14.17
N VAL A 20 2.87 9.65 13.25
CA VAL A 20 3.59 9.48 11.97
C VAL A 20 5.09 9.23 12.21
N ILE A 21 5.73 9.99 13.11
CA ILE A 21 7.14 9.81 13.46
C ILE A 21 7.38 8.43 14.09
N GLN A 22 6.54 8.06 15.05
CA GLN A 22 6.71 6.82 15.82
C GLN A 22 6.36 5.57 15.00
N GLY A 23 5.36 5.64 14.14
CA GLY A 23 4.95 4.60 13.20
C GLY A 23 4.18 3.43 13.82
N ILE A 24 4.54 2.97 15.01
CA ILE A 24 3.89 1.89 15.77
C ILE A 24 3.84 2.26 17.26
N ALA A 25 2.82 1.83 17.97
CA ALA A 25 2.69 2.11 19.40
C ALA A 25 3.62 1.24 20.26
N GLU A 26 3.90 1.68 21.49
CA GLU A 26 4.83 1.02 22.43
C GLU A 26 4.36 -0.40 22.82
N ASP A 27 3.04 -0.63 22.86
CA ASP A 27 2.41 -1.93 23.10
C ASP A 27 2.32 -2.81 21.85
N LYS A 28 3.01 -2.43 20.77
CA LYS A 28 2.98 -3.05 19.44
C LYS A 28 1.63 -2.95 18.71
N GLY A 29 0.67 -2.19 19.25
CA GLY A 29 -0.57 -1.84 18.58
C GLY A 29 -0.35 -0.82 17.47
N LEU A 30 -1.36 -0.64 16.63
CA LEU A 30 -1.31 0.29 15.51
C LEU A 30 -2.02 1.60 15.88
N TYR A 31 -1.46 2.74 15.45
CA TYR A 31 -2.13 4.01 15.67
C TYR A 31 -3.40 4.14 14.84
N VAL A 32 -4.50 4.51 15.49
CA VAL A 32 -5.78 4.88 14.89
C VAL A 32 -6.22 6.23 15.42
N PRO A 33 -6.94 7.05 14.63
CA PRO A 33 -7.54 8.26 15.17
C PRO A 33 -8.62 7.90 16.21
N GLU A 34 -8.76 8.68 17.27
CA GLU A 34 -9.80 8.47 18.30
C GLU A 34 -11.22 8.48 17.71
N ARG A 35 -11.38 9.13 16.56
CA ARG A 35 -12.58 9.10 15.72
C ARG A 35 -12.18 9.27 14.25
N ILE A 36 -12.82 8.58 13.36
CA ILE A 36 -12.71 8.84 11.91
C ILE A 36 -13.51 10.14 11.65
N PRO A 37 -12.86 11.21 11.14
CA PRO A 37 -13.55 12.46 10.91
C PRO A 37 -14.54 12.35 9.75
N GLN A 38 -15.60 13.16 9.78
CA GLN A 38 -16.50 13.32 8.63
C GLN A 38 -15.84 14.17 7.54
N LEU A 39 -16.32 14.06 6.30
CA LEU A 39 -15.90 14.98 5.23
C LEU A 39 -16.11 16.42 5.69
N PRO A 40 -15.10 17.31 5.55
CA PRO A 40 -15.18 18.68 6.02
C PRO A 40 -16.13 19.54 5.18
N VAL A 41 -16.46 19.10 3.97
CA VAL A 41 -17.38 19.73 3.02
C VAL A 41 -18.26 18.68 2.35
N PRO A 42 -19.45 19.02 1.87
CA PRO A 42 -20.27 18.12 1.05
C PRO A 42 -19.50 17.64 -0.18
N VAL A 43 -19.68 16.38 -0.59
CA VAL A 43 -19.03 15.78 -1.79
C VAL A 43 -19.22 16.65 -3.04
N SER A 44 -20.38 17.31 -3.18
CA SER A 44 -20.68 18.20 -4.29
C SER A 44 -19.70 19.38 -4.44
N GLU A 45 -19.10 19.83 -3.33
CA GLU A 45 -18.11 20.92 -3.33
C GLU A 45 -16.69 20.43 -3.69
N LEU A 46 -16.47 19.13 -3.75
CA LEU A 46 -15.22 18.51 -4.21
C LEU A 46 -15.14 18.38 -5.74
N ARG A 47 -16.24 18.56 -6.44
CA ARG A 47 -16.29 18.52 -7.92
C ARG A 47 -15.44 19.64 -8.53
N GLY A 48 -14.78 19.34 -9.63
CA GLY A 48 -13.89 20.29 -10.33
C GLY A 48 -12.57 20.56 -9.60
N LYS A 49 -12.34 19.97 -8.42
CA LYS A 49 -11.05 20.05 -7.74
C LYS A 49 -10.08 19.02 -8.32
N SER A 50 -8.79 19.37 -8.37
CA SER A 50 -7.72 18.44 -8.70
C SER A 50 -7.54 17.36 -7.62
N TYR A 51 -6.90 16.23 -7.99
CA TYR A 51 -6.53 15.20 -7.02
C TYR A 51 -5.76 15.78 -5.83
N LYS A 52 -4.79 16.68 -6.09
CA LYS A 52 -3.98 17.32 -5.06
C LYS A 52 -4.81 18.13 -4.06
N GLU A 53 -5.82 18.86 -4.51
CA GLU A 53 -6.71 19.64 -3.65
C GLU A 53 -7.61 18.73 -2.79
N ILE A 54 -8.07 17.62 -3.35
CA ILE A 54 -8.83 16.62 -2.58
C ILE A 54 -7.90 15.93 -1.57
N ALA A 55 -6.69 15.55 -1.97
CA ALA A 55 -5.70 14.96 -1.07
C ALA A 55 -5.35 15.91 0.09
N PHE A 56 -5.12 17.20 -0.21
CA PHE A 56 -4.93 18.21 0.81
C PHE A 56 -6.12 18.24 1.80
N THR A 57 -7.33 18.33 1.29
CA THR A 57 -8.55 18.41 2.11
C THR A 57 -8.69 17.20 3.03
N ILE A 58 -8.51 15.98 2.49
CA ILE A 58 -8.71 14.75 3.25
C ILE A 58 -7.58 14.54 4.27
N ILE A 59 -6.33 14.67 3.86
CA ILE A 59 -5.18 14.40 4.75
C ILE A 59 -5.14 15.44 5.88
N ARG A 60 -5.40 16.71 5.56
CA ARG A 60 -5.48 17.80 6.55
C ARG A 60 -6.58 17.58 7.58
N THR A 61 -7.69 16.96 7.19
CA THR A 61 -8.79 16.64 8.09
C THR A 61 -8.40 15.58 9.13
N PHE A 62 -7.56 14.61 8.77
CA PHE A 62 -7.01 13.62 9.69
C PHE A 62 -5.84 14.19 10.51
N PHE A 63 -4.94 14.92 9.87
CA PHE A 63 -3.71 15.45 10.47
C PHE A 63 -3.88 16.93 10.82
N ASP A 64 -4.79 17.17 11.75
CA ASP A 64 -5.24 18.51 12.12
C ASP A 64 -4.25 19.29 13.03
N ASP A 65 -3.14 18.68 13.42
CA ASP A 65 -2.01 19.36 14.05
C ASP A 65 -0.99 19.94 13.04
N TYR A 66 -1.08 19.57 11.74
CA TYR A 66 -0.33 20.29 10.69
C TYR A 66 -1.06 21.59 10.33
N THR A 67 -0.34 22.68 10.05
CA THR A 67 -0.97 23.89 9.50
C THR A 67 -1.35 23.70 8.04
N ASP A 68 -2.14 24.61 7.48
CA ASP A 68 -2.51 24.56 6.08
C ASP A 68 -1.28 24.72 5.15
N GLU A 69 -0.31 25.58 5.55
CA GLU A 69 0.94 25.78 4.83
C GLU A 69 1.82 24.52 4.87
N GLU A 70 1.91 23.86 6.03
CA GLU A 70 2.64 22.60 6.19
C GLU A 70 2.02 21.50 5.33
N MET A 71 0.70 21.34 5.35
CA MET A 71 0.01 20.32 4.56
C MET A 71 0.09 20.62 3.06
N LYS A 72 -0.01 21.91 2.67
CA LYS A 72 0.18 22.33 1.29
C LYS A 72 1.59 22.00 0.80
N TYR A 73 2.62 22.26 1.61
CA TYR A 73 4.00 21.86 1.32
C TYR A 73 4.10 20.34 1.09
N CYS A 74 3.46 19.53 1.94
CA CYS A 74 3.48 18.07 1.80
C CYS A 74 2.80 17.60 0.51
N THR A 75 1.62 18.12 0.19
CA THR A 75 0.87 17.72 -1.01
C THR A 75 1.49 18.25 -2.30
N ASP A 76 2.03 19.47 -2.29
CA ASP A 76 2.76 20.03 -3.44
C ASP A 76 4.04 19.23 -3.73
N GLY A 77 4.76 18.77 -2.70
CA GLY A 77 5.94 17.94 -2.88
C GLY A 77 5.62 16.52 -3.37
N ALA A 78 4.42 16.01 -3.07
CA ALA A 78 4.03 14.64 -3.38
C ALA A 78 3.33 14.48 -4.74
N TYR A 79 2.34 15.33 -5.04
CA TYR A 79 1.39 15.13 -6.13
C TYR A 79 1.54 16.19 -7.23
N THR A 80 2.70 16.19 -7.88
CA THR A 80 3.05 17.09 -8.99
C THR A 80 3.55 16.28 -10.19
N ASP A 81 4.74 16.57 -10.66
CA ASP A 81 5.43 15.95 -11.80
C ASP A 81 5.91 14.50 -11.56
N LYS A 82 5.64 13.97 -10.36
CA LYS A 82 5.96 12.57 -10.01
C LYS A 82 4.99 11.56 -10.63
N PHE A 83 3.86 12.02 -11.15
CA PHE A 83 2.85 11.18 -11.79
C PHE A 83 2.78 11.49 -13.28
N GLU A 84 2.60 10.45 -14.10
CA GLU A 84 2.56 10.60 -15.57
C GLU A 84 1.20 11.03 -16.09
N ALA A 85 0.13 10.71 -15.36
CA ALA A 85 -1.22 11.14 -15.68
C ALA A 85 -1.50 12.52 -15.08
N GLU A 86 -2.13 13.40 -15.85
CA GLU A 86 -2.49 14.77 -15.43
C GLU A 86 -3.44 14.75 -14.23
N GLU A 87 -4.39 13.82 -14.23
CA GLU A 87 -5.35 13.61 -13.16
C GLU A 87 -4.72 12.94 -11.92
N VAL A 88 -3.44 12.54 -11.97
CA VAL A 88 -2.73 11.73 -10.96
C VAL A 88 -3.33 10.32 -10.83
N VAL A 89 -4.64 10.21 -10.73
CA VAL A 89 -5.41 8.96 -10.59
C VAL A 89 -6.58 8.96 -11.59
N PRO A 90 -6.38 8.54 -12.83
CA PRO A 90 -7.48 8.33 -13.78
C PRO A 90 -8.50 7.31 -13.28
N VAL A 91 -9.78 7.52 -13.66
CA VAL A 91 -10.86 6.57 -13.46
C VAL A 91 -11.40 6.14 -14.82
N THR A 92 -11.04 4.94 -15.22
CA THR A 92 -11.29 4.40 -16.57
C THR A 92 -12.37 3.33 -16.54
N LYS A 93 -13.37 3.44 -17.41
CA LYS A 93 -14.37 2.38 -17.59
C LYS A 93 -13.83 1.28 -18.50
N ALA A 94 -13.88 0.04 -18.05
CA ALA A 94 -13.64 -1.14 -18.88
C ALA A 94 -14.54 -2.29 -18.40
N GLY A 95 -15.12 -3.04 -19.33
CA GLY A 95 -16.13 -4.04 -18.99
C GLY A 95 -17.29 -3.43 -18.18
N ASP A 96 -17.63 -4.08 -17.08
CA ASP A 96 -18.77 -3.72 -16.22
C ASP A 96 -18.35 -2.88 -15.00
N ALA A 97 -17.10 -2.41 -14.94
CA ALA A 97 -16.57 -1.70 -13.78
C ALA A 97 -15.77 -0.45 -14.17
N TRP A 98 -15.46 0.37 -13.15
CA TRP A 98 -14.56 1.51 -13.25
C TRP A 98 -13.26 1.21 -12.48
N PHE A 99 -12.13 1.42 -13.14
CA PHE A 99 -10.79 1.16 -12.61
C PHE A 99 -10.18 2.45 -12.11
N LEU A 100 -9.87 2.49 -10.82
CA LEU A 100 -9.14 3.56 -10.16
C LEU A 100 -7.65 3.30 -10.37
N GLU A 101 -7.04 3.96 -11.35
CA GLU A 101 -5.68 3.68 -11.80
C GLU A 101 -4.63 4.32 -10.88
N LEU A 102 -4.14 3.58 -9.91
CA LEU A 102 -3.24 4.06 -8.85
C LEU A 102 -1.74 3.92 -9.19
N TYR A 103 -1.41 3.61 -10.44
CA TYR A 103 -0.07 3.17 -10.84
C TYR A 103 0.69 4.15 -11.76
N HIS A 104 0.23 5.37 -11.89
CA HIS A 104 0.88 6.37 -12.74
C HIS A 104 2.08 7.08 -12.09
N GLY A 105 2.47 6.68 -10.89
CA GLY A 105 3.62 7.22 -10.19
C GLY A 105 4.96 6.61 -10.63
N ARG A 106 6.04 7.07 -9.99
CA ARG A 106 7.43 6.76 -10.35
C ARG A 106 7.85 5.30 -10.18
N THR A 107 7.02 4.46 -9.55
CA THR A 107 7.31 3.01 -9.44
C THR A 107 6.30 2.14 -10.14
N ALA A 108 5.32 2.75 -10.79
CA ALA A 108 4.21 2.09 -11.48
C ALA A 108 3.40 1.15 -10.56
N ALA A 109 3.18 1.56 -9.30
CA ALA A 109 2.36 0.86 -8.31
C ALA A 109 1.67 1.84 -7.35
N PHE A 110 0.51 1.44 -6.79
CA PHE A 110 -0.30 2.28 -5.88
C PHE A 110 0.45 2.78 -4.64
N LYS A 111 1.53 2.10 -4.28
CA LYS A 111 2.35 2.46 -3.13
C LYS A 111 2.93 3.87 -3.25
N ASP A 112 3.08 4.37 -4.46
CA ASP A 112 3.50 5.74 -4.75
C ASP A 112 2.55 6.78 -4.16
N MET A 113 1.24 6.48 -4.12
CA MET A 113 0.22 7.39 -3.61
C MET A 113 0.49 7.83 -2.16
N ALA A 114 1.00 6.92 -1.33
CA ALA A 114 1.32 7.21 0.07
C ALA A 114 2.82 7.43 0.31
N LEU A 115 3.70 6.77 -0.44
CA LEU A 115 5.14 6.91 -0.25
C LEU A 115 5.73 8.17 -0.89
N SER A 116 5.02 8.81 -1.83
CA SER A 116 5.41 10.13 -2.32
C SER A 116 5.19 11.26 -1.31
N ILE A 117 4.20 11.14 -0.42
CA ILE A 117 3.90 12.16 0.60
C ILE A 117 4.52 11.87 1.96
N LEU A 118 4.73 10.59 2.32
CA LEU A 118 5.23 10.20 3.65
C LEU A 118 6.53 10.92 4.06
N PRO A 119 7.53 11.09 3.17
CA PRO A 119 8.76 11.81 3.52
C PRO A 119 8.50 13.26 3.95
N TYR A 120 7.62 13.94 3.26
CA TYR A 120 7.24 15.34 3.58
C TYR A 120 6.47 15.41 4.90
N LEU A 121 5.55 14.46 5.15
CA LEU A 121 4.85 14.36 6.42
C LEU A 121 5.84 14.12 7.57
N LEU A 122 6.78 13.18 7.40
CA LEU A 122 7.79 12.86 8.41
C LEU A 122 8.71 14.05 8.70
N THR A 123 9.28 14.69 7.68
CA THR A 123 10.22 15.81 7.87
C THR A 123 9.54 17.05 8.43
N THR A 124 8.26 17.29 8.07
CA THR A 124 7.45 18.35 8.69
C THR A 124 7.14 18.01 10.15
N ALA A 125 6.79 16.76 10.44
CA ALA A 125 6.54 16.30 11.80
C ALA A 125 7.79 16.43 12.70
N THR A 126 8.97 16.03 12.22
CA THR A 126 10.22 16.17 13.00
C THR A 126 10.52 17.61 13.34
N LYS A 127 10.39 18.53 12.38
CA LYS A 127 10.55 19.98 12.64
C LYS A 127 9.56 20.48 13.68
N LYS A 128 8.29 20.09 13.57
CA LYS A 128 7.21 20.47 14.49
C LYS A 128 7.45 19.95 15.91
N GLN A 129 7.98 18.75 16.05
CA GLN A 129 8.30 18.12 17.34
C GLN A 129 9.69 18.53 17.86
N GLN A 130 10.39 19.44 17.17
CA GLN A 130 11.76 19.89 17.51
C GLN A 130 12.75 18.70 17.62
N GLU A 131 12.58 17.73 16.76
CA GLU A 131 13.45 16.56 16.67
C GLU A 131 14.60 16.88 15.68
N ASP A 132 15.82 16.99 16.20
CA ASP A 132 17.00 17.36 15.41
C ASP A 132 17.64 16.19 14.66
N LYS A 133 17.20 14.93 14.94
CA LYS A 133 17.79 13.74 14.34
C LYS A 133 17.23 13.50 12.94
N LYS A 134 18.10 13.06 12.04
CA LYS A 134 17.68 12.53 10.73
C LYS A 134 16.84 11.27 10.91
N ILE A 135 15.86 11.10 10.03
CA ILE A 135 15.04 9.90 9.99
C ILE A 135 15.74 8.83 9.13
N CYS A 136 16.09 7.71 9.75
CA CYS A 136 16.60 6.54 9.05
C CYS A 136 15.45 5.55 8.82
N ILE A 137 15.07 5.35 7.56
CA ILE A 137 14.06 4.36 7.15
C ILE A 137 14.78 3.04 6.85
N LEU A 138 14.36 2.00 7.53
CA LEU A 138 14.87 0.65 7.31
C LEU A 138 13.73 -0.25 6.83
N THR A 139 13.93 -0.92 5.71
CA THR A 139 12.89 -1.74 5.08
C THR A 139 13.45 -3.04 4.51
N ALA A 140 12.78 -4.17 4.78
CA ALA A 140 12.90 -5.38 3.99
C ALA A 140 11.79 -5.43 2.95
N THR A 141 12.10 -5.90 1.74
CA THR A 141 11.13 -5.93 0.65
C THR A 141 11.26 -7.18 -0.22
N SER A 142 10.13 -7.63 -0.74
CA SER A 142 10.04 -8.59 -1.85
C SER A 142 9.85 -7.91 -3.22
N GLY A 143 10.03 -6.56 -3.30
CA GLY A 143 9.94 -5.81 -4.56
C GLY A 143 9.32 -4.42 -4.38
N ASP A 144 8.02 -4.27 -4.63
CA ASP A 144 7.32 -2.98 -4.81
C ASP A 144 7.43 -2.00 -3.64
N THR A 145 7.33 -2.47 -2.40
CA THR A 145 7.33 -1.57 -1.23
C THR A 145 8.70 -0.92 -1.04
N GLY A 146 9.78 -1.69 -1.19
CA GLY A 146 11.13 -1.16 -1.10
C GLY A 146 11.42 -0.15 -2.20
N LYS A 147 11.06 -0.48 -3.45
CA LYS A 147 11.26 0.46 -4.56
C LYS A 147 10.47 1.75 -4.37
N ALA A 148 9.20 1.66 -3.97
CA ALA A 148 8.39 2.86 -3.75
C ALA A 148 8.89 3.71 -2.56
N ALA A 149 9.45 3.07 -1.52
CA ALA A 149 10.09 3.78 -0.43
C ALA A 149 11.38 4.47 -0.88
N LEU A 150 12.25 3.77 -1.61
CA LEU A 150 13.46 4.35 -2.20
C LEU A 150 13.14 5.59 -3.03
N GLU A 151 12.18 5.49 -3.93
CA GLU A 151 11.77 6.59 -4.80
C GLU A 151 11.15 7.77 -4.05
N GLY A 152 10.33 7.46 -3.04
CA GLY A 152 9.69 8.49 -2.23
C GLY A 152 10.67 9.29 -1.37
N PHE A 153 11.68 8.63 -0.80
CA PHE A 153 12.67 9.23 0.09
C PHE A 153 13.93 9.74 -0.63
N ALA A 154 14.11 9.43 -1.92
CA ALA A 154 15.29 9.86 -2.68
C ALA A 154 15.48 11.38 -2.59
N ASP A 155 16.66 11.79 -2.12
CA ASP A 155 17.08 13.18 -1.96
C ASP A 155 16.18 14.07 -1.08
N VAL A 156 15.34 13.45 -0.22
CA VAL A 156 14.56 14.22 0.76
C VAL A 156 15.46 14.61 1.93
N PRO A 157 15.68 15.93 2.18
CA PRO A 157 16.57 16.38 3.23
C PRO A 157 16.14 15.88 4.63
N GLY A 158 17.13 15.45 5.43
CA GLY A 158 16.89 14.95 6.77
C GLY A 158 16.42 13.50 6.83
N THR A 159 16.57 12.76 5.72
CA THR A 159 16.24 11.33 5.66
C THR A 159 17.40 10.49 5.13
N GLU A 160 17.47 9.24 5.57
CA GLU A 160 18.29 8.16 4.99
C GLU A 160 17.37 6.97 4.76
N ILE A 161 17.51 6.27 3.64
CA ILE A 161 16.74 5.07 3.37
C ILE A 161 17.62 3.89 3.01
N ILE A 162 17.40 2.77 3.71
CA ILE A 162 18.16 1.53 3.57
C ILE A 162 17.17 0.41 3.30
N VAL A 163 17.35 -0.26 2.16
CA VAL A 163 16.48 -1.35 1.72
C VAL A 163 17.27 -2.63 1.57
N PHE A 164 16.78 -3.68 2.21
CA PHE A 164 17.26 -5.05 2.04
C PHE A 164 16.26 -5.88 1.23
N PHE A 165 16.77 -6.66 0.27
CA PHE A 165 15.96 -7.58 -0.51
C PHE A 165 16.70 -8.91 -0.68
N PRO A 166 15.99 -10.05 -0.85
CA PRO A 166 16.65 -11.34 -1.08
C PRO A 166 17.34 -11.35 -2.44
N ASN A 167 18.59 -11.85 -2.49
CA ASN A 167 19.39 -11.99 -3.72
C ASN A 167 18.71 -12.90 -4.77
N GLN A 168 17.76 -13.74 -4.33
CA GLN A 168 16.88 -14.55 -5.18
C GLN A 168 15.44 -14.42 -4.67
N GLY A 169 14.47 -14.32 -5.59
CA GLY A 169 13.04 -14.27 -5.22
C GLY A 169 12.33 -12.96 -5.50
N VAL A 170 12.99 -11.96 -6.09
CA VAL A 170 12.36 -10.79 -6.71
C VAL A 170 12.41 -10.92 -8.24
N SER A 171 11.44 -10.33 -8.96
CA SER A 171 11.48 -10.33 -10.41
C SER A 171 12.65 -9.50 -10.95
N GLN A 172 13.16 -9.84 -12.14
CA GLN A 172 14.25 -9.08 -12.78
C GLN A 172 13.93 -7.59 -12.92
N VAL A 173 12.67 -7.27 -13.19
CA VAL A 173 12.21 -5.87 -13.32
C VAL A 173 12.26 -5.17 -11.96
N GLN A 174 11.78 -5.81 -10.91
CA GLN A 174 11.78 -5.22 -9.55
C GLN A 174 13.19 -5.09 -8.99
N GLU A 175 14.05 -6.09 -9.19
CA GLU A 175 15.47 -6.02 -8.83
C GLU A 175 16.14 -4.83 -9.52
N ARG A 176 15.99 -4.75 -10.87
CA ARG A 176 16.59 -3.66 -11.64
C ARG A 176 16.08 -2.30 -11.18
N GLN A 177 14.81 -2.15 -10.86
CA GLN A 177 14.30 -0.90 -10.31
C GLN A 177 14.99 -0.50 -8.99
N MET A 178 15.36 -1.45 -8.13
CA MET A 178 16.03 -1.18 -6.86
C MET A 178 17.52 -0.88 -7.05
N ILE A 179 18.24 -1.73 -7.77
CA ILE A 179 19.70 -1.59 -7.91
C ILE A 179 20.14 -0.41 -8.80
N THR A 180 19.21 0.17 -9.57
CA THR A 180 19.44 1.40 -10.37
C THR A 180 18.90 2.66 -9.69
N GLN A 181 18.43 2.57 -8.43
CA GLN A 181 17.89 3.71 -7.70
C GLN A 181 18.89 4.84 -7.59
N GLU A 182 18.46 6.04 -7.92
CA GLU A 182 19.19 7.29 -7.75
C GLU A 182 18.89 7.93 -6.40
N GLY A 183 19.73 8.84 -5.96
CA GLY A 183 19.59 9.57 -4.70
C GLY A 183 20.79 9.35 -3.78
N ASP A 184 21.32 10.44 -3.24
CA ASP A 184 22.52 10.38 -2.39
C ASP A 184 22.25 9.76 -1.01
N ASN A 185 20.98 9.75 -0.57
CA ASN A 185 20.52 9.20 0.71
C ASN A 185 19.89 7.81 0.58
N THR A 186 20.08 7.12 -0.57
CA THR A 186 19.49 5.81 -0.85
C THR A 186 20.55 4.71 -0.79
N HIS A 187 20.27 3.63 -0.06
CA HIS A 187 21.15 2.48 0.09
C HIS A 187 20.38 1.20 -0.13
N VAL A 188 20.89 0.32 -1.00
CA VAL A 188 20.20 -0.93 -1.38
C VAL A 188 21.19 -2.09 -1.27
N PHE A 189 20.78 -3.14 -0.56
CA PHE A 189 21.58 -4.33 -0.35
C PHE A 189 20.76 -5.59 -0.66
N ALA A 190 21.30 -6.45 -1.52
CA ALA A 190 20.84 -7.82 -1.61
C ALA A 190 21.39 -8.63 -0.43
N ILE A 191 20.62 -9.56 0.12
CA ILE A 191 21.10 -10.46 1.17
C ILE A 191 21.18 -11.89 0.66
N GLU A 192 22.17 -12.66 1.12
CA GLU A 192 22.21 -14.09 0.96
C GLU A 192 21.21 -14.75 1.92
N GLY A 193 19.96 -14.90 1.45
CA GLY A 193 18.82 -15.41 2.21
C GLY A 193 17.51 -15.17 1.48
N ASN A 194 16.41 -15.50 2.12
CA ASN A 194 15.07 -15.28 1.59
C ASN A 194 14.43 -14.00 2.19
N PHE A 195 13.19 -13.72 1.80
CA PHE A 195 12.47 -12.52 2.27
C PHE A 195 12.21 -12.54 3.80
N ASP A 196 11.94 -13.71 4.37
CA ASP A 196 11.72 -13.84 5.82
C ASP A 196 13.00 -13.57 6.61
N ASP A 197 14.16 -13.96 6.06
CA ASP A 197 15.47 -13.63 6.61
C ASP A 197 15.72 -12.12 6.61
N ALA A 198 15.45 -11.44 5.48
CA ALA A 198 15.55 -9.99 5.37
C ALA A 198 14.64 -9.28 6.38
N GLN A 199 13.39 -9.74 6.50
CA GLN A 199 12.41 -9.16 7.41
C GLN A 199 12.78 -9.38 8.87
N THR A 200 13.27 -10.56 9.20
CA THR A 200 13.74 -10.90 10.56
C THR A 200 14.97 -10.08 10.93
N GLY A 201 15.93 -9.92 10.02
CA GLY A 201 17.10 -9.07 10.21
C GLY A 201 16.73 -7.61 10.48
N VAL A 202 15.84 -7.04 9.65
CA VAL A 202 15.33 -5.67 9.84
C VAL A 202 14.63 -5.53 11.19
N LYS A 203 13.74 -6.46 11.56
CA LYS A 203 13.04 -6.43 12.86
C LYS A 203 14.01 -6.48 14.03
N LYS A 204 15.04 -7.32 13.96
CA LYS A 204 16.08 -7.44 15.00
C LYS A 204 16.83 -6.13 15.19
N ILE A 205 17.29 -5.52 14.08
CA ILE A 205 18.01 -4.24 14.11
C ILE A 205 17.11 -3.13 14.67
N PHE A 206 15.87 -3.06 14.21
CA PHE A 206 14.90 -2.03 14.61
C PHE A 206 14.52 -2.10 16.09
N SER A 207 14.53 -3.30 16.68
CA SER A 207 14.16 -3.55 18.07
C SER A 207 15.35 -3.60 19.03
N ASP A 208 16.58 -3.40 18.55
CA ASP A 208 17.78 -3.41 19.38
C ASP A 208 18.05 -2.02 20.00
N PRO A 209 17.87 -1.84 21.32
CA PRO A 209 18.12 -0.56 21.98
C PRO A 209 19.57 -0.09 21.89
N ALA A 210 20.54 -1.03 21.93
CA ALA A 210 21.95 -0.69 21.83
C ALA A 210 22.29 -0.14 20.43
N PHE A 211 21.68 -0.73 19.38
CA PHE A 211 21.85 -0.22 18.03
C PHE A 211 21.15 1.13 17.81
N ALA A 212 20.01 1.35 18.45
CA ALA A 212 19.34 2.65 18.43
C ALA A 212 20.21 3.77 19.06
N GLU A 213 20.98 3.46 20.12
CA GLU A 213 21.95 4.39 20.71
C GLU A 213 23.12 4.68 19.75
N VAL A 214 23.61 3.68 19.02
CA VAL A 214 24.65 3.84 17.99
C VAL A 214 24.15 4.82 16.91
N LEU A 215 22.94 4.62 16.38
CA LEU A 215 22.34 5.54 15.39
C LEU A 215 22.16 6.96 15.96
N ALA A 216 21.74 7.07 17.21
CA ALA A 216 21.60 8.35 17.89
C ALA A 216 22.93 9.10 17.97
N GLY A 217 24.05 8.39 18.14
CA GLY A 217 25.41 8.95 18.09
C GLY A 217 25.77 9.56 16.73
N TYR A 218 25.18 9.07 15.63
CA TYR A 218 25.31 9.64 14.28
C TYR A 218 24.23 10.68 13.96
N GLY A 219 23.45 11.12 14.94
CA GLY A 219 22.36 12.07 14.74
C GLY A 219 21.18 11.49 13.97
N CYS A 220 20.97 10.17 13.99
CA CYS A 220 19.89 9.48 13.30
C CYS A 220 18.94 8.78 14.30
N ARG A 221 17.71 8.55 13.88
CA ARG A 221 16.74 7.68 14.55
C ARG A 221 15.97 6.85 13.54
N PHE A 222 15.55 5.67 13.93
CA PHE A 222 14.68 4.87 13.11
C PHE A 222 13.26 5.43 12.98
N SER A 223 12.67 5.27 11.81
CA SER A 223 11.24 5.33 11.58
C SER A 223 10.83 4.27 10.55
N SER A 224 9.54 4.02 10.43
CA SER A 224 9.01 2.98 9.56
C SER A 224 8.24 3.58 8.38
N ALA A 225 8.59 3.14 7.17
CA ALA A 225 7.82 3.36 5.96
C ALA A 225 6.88 2.19 5.64
N ASN A 226 6.68 1.24 6.55
CA ASN A 226 5.78 0.11 6.36
C ASN A 226 4.31 0.53 6.33
N SER A 227 3.43 -0.33 5.78
CA SER A 227 1.99 -0.06 5.67
C SER A 227 1.28 0.15 7.02
N ILE A 228 1.91 -0.24 8.13
CA ILE A 228 1.40 -0.01 9.48
C ILE A 228 1.51 1.44 9.96
N ASN A 229 2.38 2.26 9.36
CA ASN A 229 2.46 3.68 9.70
C ASN A 229 1.17 4.38 9.26
N ILE A 230 0.56 5.16 10.19
CA ILE A 230 -0.67 5.91 9.90
C ILE A 230 -0.45 6.95 8.77
N GLY A 231 0.77 7.47 8.63
CA GLY A 231 1.17 8.35 7.53
C GLY A 231 1.14 7.68 6.15
N ARG A 232 1.02 6.34 6.11
CA ARG A 232 0.77 5.59 4.87
C ARG A 232 -0.68 5.23 4.65
N LEU A 233 -1.46 5.11 5.72
CA LEU A 233 -2.88 4.77 5.61
C LEU A 233 -3.71 5.99 5.17
N VAL A 234 -3.56 7.11 5.87
CA VAL A 234 -4.40 8.30 5.66
C VAL A 234 -4.35 8.85 4.23
N PRO A 235 -3.18 8.99 3.58
CA PRO A 235 -3.15 9.45 2.19
C PRO A 235 -3.94 8.60 1.20
N GLN A 236 -4.14 7.32 1.51
CA GLN A 236 -4.91 6.41 0.67
C GLN A 236 -6.42 6.66 0.72
N VAL A 237 -6.92 7.30 1.76
CA VAL A 237 -8.34 7.70 1.84
C VAL A 237 -8.70 8.68 0.72
N ALA A 238 -7.75 9.56 0.37
CA ALA A 238 -7.95 10.61 -0.62
C ALA A 238 -8.35 10.07 -2.01
N TYR A 239 -7.73 8.97 -2.47
CA TYR A 239 -8.06 8.47 -3.80
C TYR A 239 -9.40 7.74 -3.89
N TYR A 240 -9.96 7.28 -2.78
CA TYR A 240 -11.34 6.76 -2.76
C TYR A 240 -12.38 7.89 -2.80
N VAL A 241 -12.12 8.97 -2.07
CA VAL A 241 -12.95 10.18 -2.18
C VAL A 241 -12.87 10.76 -3.59
N TRP A 242 -11.67 10.86 -4.17
CA TRP A 242 -11.45 11.27 -5.56
C TRP A 242 -12.20 10.36 -6.54
N GLY A 243 -12.05 9.04 -6.45
CA GLY A 243 -12.72 8.09 -7.33
C GLY A 243 -14.24 8.22 -7.30
N TYR A 244 -14.82 8.42 -6.11
CA TYR A 244 -16.25 8.67 -5.97
C TYR A 244 -16.68 9.99 -6.66
N VAL A 245 -15.90 11.05 -6.50
CA VAL A 245 -16.13 12.34 -7.18
C VAL A 245 -16.05 12.17 -8.71
N GLN A 246 -15.07 11.41 -9.21
CA GLN A 246 -14.93 11.14 -10.63
C GLN A 246 -16.12 10.37 -11.21
N LEU A 247 -16.68 9.42 -10.48
CA LEU A 247 -17.91 8.73 -10.92
C LEU A 247 -19.10 9.69 -11.04
N ILE A 248 -19.20 10.68 -10.16
CA ILE A 248 -20.22 11.74 -10.26
C ILE A 248 -19.96 12.63 -11.48
N GLU A 249 -18.71 13.03 -11.71
CA GLU A 249 -18.34 13.92 -12.84
C GLU A 249 -18.53 13.24 -14.19
N GLN A 250 -18.28 11.93 -14.27
CA GLN A 250 -18.54 11.12 -15.45
C GLN A 250 -20.04 10.79 -15.66
N GLY A 251 -20.91 11.20 -14.73
CA GLY A 251 -22.36 10.97 -14.83
C GLY A 251 -22.76 9.51 -14.56
N VAL A 252 -21.91 8.71 -13.97
CA VAL A 252 -22.17 7.30 -13.60
C VAL A 252 -23.16 7.22 -12.44
N ILE A 253 -22.97 8.09 -11.44
CA ILE A 253 -23.78 8.19 -10.23
C ILE A 253 -24.12 9.65 -9.92
N LYS A 254 -25.10 9.87 -9.05
CA LYS A 254 -25.36 11.17 -8.41
C LYS A 254 -24.71 11.20 -7.02
N ALA A 255 -24.47 12.39 -6.51
CA ALA A 255 -24.01 12.55 -5.13
C ALA A 255 -25.04 11.93 -4.14
N GLY A 256 -24.58 10.99 -3.35
CA GLY A 256 -25.39 10.20 -2.42
C GLY A 256 -25.76 8.80 -2.91
N ASP A 257 -25.57 8.49 -4.20
CA ASP A 257 -25.76 7.13 -4.69
C ASP A 257 -24.64 6.21 -4.18
N PRO A 258 -24.95 4.96 -3.82
CA PRO A 258 -23.96 4.02 -3.33
C PRO A 258 -23.05 3.49 -4.44
N VAL A 259 -21.83 3.07 -4.03
CA VAL A 259 -20.87 2.36 -4.89
C VAL A 259 -20.33 1.13 -4.19
N ASN A 260 -19.94 0.12 -4.96
CA ASN A 260 -19.12 -0.98 -4.50
C ASN A 260 -17.64 -0.61 -4.65
N ILE A 261 -16.82 -0.94 -3.67
CA ILE A 261 -15.36 -0.77 -3.76
C ILE A 261 -14.70 -2.13 -3.72
N VAL A 262 -13.93 -2.45 -4.76
CA VAL A 262 -13.24 -3.74 -4.93
C VAL A 262 -11.74 -3.53 -4.80
N VAL A 263 -11.10 -4.31 -3.92
CA VAL A 263 -9.69 -4.09 -3.62
C VAL A 263 -8.92 -5.41 -3.62
N PRO A 264 -7.87 -5.54 -4.46
CA PRO A 264 -6.93 -6.66 -4.34
C PRO A 264 -6.15 -6.49 -3.04
N THR A 265 -6.33 -7.44 -2.12
CA THR A 265 -5.99 -7.20 -0.71
C THR A 265 -4.89 -8.14 -0.22
N GLY A 266 -3.81 -7.54 0.31
CA GLY A 266 -2.76 -8.20 1.10
C GLY A 266 -2.77 -7.68 2.54
N ASN A 267 -1.92 -6.70 2.85
CA ASN A 267 -1.75 -6.13 4.21
C ASN A 267 -2.91 -5.24 4.69
N PHE A 268 -4.03 -5.25 4.02
CA PHE A 268 -5.29 -4.59 4.38
C PHE A 268 -5.26 -3.05 4.40
N GLY A 269 -4.15 -2.39 4.15
CA GLY A 269 -4.04 -0.93 4.20
C GLY A 269 -4.94 -0.23 3.19
N ASN A 270 -4.97 -0.71 1.96
CA ASN A 270 -5.73 -0.13 0.86
C ASN A 270 -7.25 -0.22 1.12
N ILE A 271 -7.80 -1.41 1.39
CA ILE A 271 -9.24 -1.58 1.66
C ILE A 271 -9.67 -0.91 2.98
N LEU A 272 -8.79 -0.80 3.97
CA LEU A 272 -9.04 -0.04 5.19
C LEU A 272 -9.18 1.45 4.89
N ALA A 273 -8.41 2.00 3.96
CA ALA A 273 -8.57 3.37 3.51
C ALA A 273 -9.92 3.59 2.81
N ALA A 274 -10.41 2.60 2.05
CA ALA A 274 -11.77 2.62 1.51
C ALA A 274 -12.82 2.63 2.63
N TYR A 275 -12.64 1.80 3.66
CA TYR A 275 -13.51 1.79 4.83
C TYR A 275 -13.51 3.17 5.53
N TYR A 276 -12.35 3.80 5.70
CA TYR A 276 -12.27 5.15 6.28
C TYR A 276 -13.01 6.18 5.41
N ALA A 277 -12.89 6.11 4.08
CA ALA A 277 -13.67 6.97 3.18
C ALA A 277 -15.19 6.76 3.36
N GLY A 278 -15.63 5.52 3.54
CA GLY A 278 -17.01 5.19 3.85
C GLY A 278 -17.47 5.79 5.18
N GLU A 279 -16.68 5.66 6.24
CA GLU A 279 -16.98 6.23 7.55
C GLU A 279 -16.92 7.78 7.55
N MET A 280 -16.17 8.40 6.63
CA MET A 280 -16.19 9.86 6.40
C MET A 280 -17.47 10.35 5.72
N GLY A 281 -18.28 9.45 5.15
CA GLY A 281 -19.55 9.78 4.52
C GLY A 281 -19.66 9.50 3.03
N ILE A 282 -18.67 8.83 2.41
CA ILE A 282 -18.83 8.29 1.05
C ILE A 282 -19.78 7.10 1.10
N PRO A 283 -20.89 7.11 0.32
CA PRO A 283 -21.86 6.03 0.34
C PRO A 283 -21.27 4.74 -0.28
N VAL A 284 -20.79 3.82 0.55
CA VAL A 284 -20.29 2.52 0.11
C VAL A 284 -21.32 1.44 0.44
N ASN A 285 -21.80 0.75 -0.60
CA ASN A 285 -22.71 -0.38 -0.47
C ASN A 285 -21.96 -1.61 0.05
N ARG A 286 -20.84 -1.96 -0.59
CA ARG A 286 -20.04 -3.14 -0.24
C ARG A 286 -18.54 -2.89 -0.41
N PHE A 287 -17.75 -3.38 0.53
CA PHE A 287 -16.30 -3.53 0.39
C PHE A 287 -16.01 -4.96 -0.05
N ILE A 288 -15.50 -5.14 -1.25
CA ILE A 288 -15.20 -6.45 -1.82
C ILE A 288 -13.69 -6.70 -1.66
N CYS A 289 -13.36 -7.60 -0.75
CA CYS A 289 -12.00 -7.99 -0.41
C CYS A 289 -11.57 -9.16 -1.29
N ALA A 290 -10.73 -8.89 -2.28
CA ALA A 290 -10.25 -9.89 -3.22
C ALA A 290 -8.93 -10.50 -2.73
N SER A 291 -8.85 -11.81 -2.66
CA SER A 291 -7.67 -12.61 -2.34
C SER A 291 -7.21 -13.40 -3.56
N ASN A 292 -5.93 -13.76 -3.60
CA ASN A 292 -5.44 -14.80 -4.49
C ASN A 292 -5.57 -16.19 -3.83
N LYS A 293 -4.80 -17.19 -4.27
CA LYS A 293 -4.79 -18.53 -3.69
C LYS A 293 -4.52 -18.54 -2.17
N ASN A 294 -3.82 -17.52 -1.64
CA ASN A 294 -3.67 -17.28 -0.22
C ASN A 294 -4.93 -16.59 0.33
N ARG A 295 -6.01 -17.34 0.45
CA ARG A 295 -7.37 -16.87 0.69
C ARG A 295 -7.73 -16.65 2.16
N ILE A 296 -6.76 -16.33 3.01
CA ILE A 296 -6.99 -16.19 4.46
C ILE A 296 -8.04 -15.11 4.79
N LEU A 297 -8.03 -13.97 4.08
CA LEU A 297 -9.00 -12.90 4.27
C LEU A 297 -10.40 -13.30 3.77
N THR A 298 -10.48 -14.01 2.64
CA THR A 298 -11.75 -14.57 2.13
C THR A 298 -12.39 -15.48 3.16
N ASP A 299 -11.63 -16.44 3.70
CA ASP A 299 -12.12 -17.38 4.70
C ASP A 299 -12.51 -16.65 5.98
N PHE A 300 -11.71 -15.66 6.41
CA PHE A 300 -11.99 -14.83 7.57
C PHE A 300 -13.32 -14.07 7.44
N PHE A 301 -13.56 -13.36 6.33
CA PHE A 301 -14.84 -12.64 6.16
C PHE A 301 -16.05 -13.58 6.08
N ASN A 302 -15.88 -14.78 5.56
CA ASN A 302 -16.96 -15.77 5.46
C ASN A 302 -17.24 -16.49 6.80
N THR A 303 -16.20 -16.69 7.63
CA THR A 303 -16.34 -17.53 8.85
C THR A 303 -16.25 -16.76 10.17
N GLY A 304 -15.55 -15.61 10.18
CA GLY A 304 -15.16 -14.89 11.40
C GLY A 304 -13.98 -15.54 12.14
N VAL A 305 -13.34 -16.53 11.53
CA VAL A 305 -12.17 -17.22 12.08
C VAL A 305 -10.94 -16.84 11.25
N TYR A 306 -9.91 -16.33 11.89
CA TYR A 306 -8.62 -16.04 11.27
C TYR A 306 -7.64 -17.14 11.69
N ASP A 307 -7.21 -17.97 10.72
CA ASP A 307 -6.36 -19.14 10.99
C ASP A 307 -5.16 -19.16 10.05
N THR A 308 -3.96 -19.02 10.63
CA THR A 308 -2.68 -19.04 9.91
C THR A 308 -2.06 -20.43 9.80
N ASN A 309 -2.69 -21.48 10.36
CA ASN A 309 -2.25 -22.88 10.21
C ASN A 309 -2.65 -23.43 8.83
N ARG A 310 -2.05 -22.88 7.79
CA ARG A 310 -2.34 -23.23 6.39
C ARG A 310 -1.09 -23.15 5.52
N GLU A 311 -1.17 -23.77 4.36
CA GLU A 311 -0.11 -23.70 3.36
C GLU A 311 0.01 -22.28 2.80
N PHE A 312 1.25 -21.87 2.51
CA PHE A 312 1.58 -20.62 1.84
C PHE A 312 1.93 -20.90 0.38
N TYR A 313 1.37 -20.12 -0.52
CA TYR A 313 1.55 -20.28 -1.96
C TYR A 313 2.24 -19.05 -2.55
N LEU A 314 3.26 -19.26 -3.37
CA LEU A 314 3.79 -18.23 -4.24
C LEU A 314 2.93 -18.15 -5.50
N THR A 315 2.43 -16.96 -5.82
CA THR A 315 1.53 -16.72 -6.95
C THR A 315 2.10 -15.67 -7.90
N ASN A 316 1.39 -15.41 -9.01
CA ASN A 316 1.71 -14.32 -9.92
C ASN A 316 1.20 -12.94 -9.45
N SER A 317 0.54 -12.86 -8.30
CA SER A 317 0.12 -11.61 -7.63
C SER A 317 0.80 -11.46 -6.25
N PRO A 318 2.13 -11.31 -6.19
CA PRO A 318 2.94 -11.49 -4.98
C PRO A 318 2.64 -10.49 -3.85
N SER A 319 2.09 -9.30 -4.14
CA SER A 319 1.70 -8.37 -3.08
C SER A 319 0.52 -8.85 -2.24
N MET A 320 -0.17 -9.91 -2.68
CA MET A 320 -1.28 -10.56 -1.99
C MET A 320 -0.86 -11.90 -1.35
N ASP A 321 0.39 -12.34 -1.52
CA ASP A 321 0.93 -13.57 -0.90
C ASP A 321 1.22 -13.29 0.57
N ILE A 322 0.19 -13.46 1.40
CA ILE A 322 0.28 -13.20 2.85
C ILE A 322 -0.47 -14.28 3.66
N LEU A 323 0.00 -14.50 4.88
CA LEU A 323 -0.73 -15.24 5.93
C LEU A 323 -1.14 -14.33 7.09
N ILE A 324 -0.46 -13.19 7.27
CA ILE A 324 -0.80 -12.19 8.30
C ILE A 324 -1.06 -10.86 7.62
N SER A 325 -2.29 -10.38 7.75
CA SER A 325 -2.75 -9.11 7.18
C SER A 325 -2.68 -8.00 8.23
N SER A 326 -1.60 -7.23 8.20
CA SER A 326 -1.18 -6.37 9.32
C SER A 326 -2.17 -5.27 9.71
N ASN A 327 -2.87 -4.65 8.74
CA ASN A 327 -3.81 -3.56 9.04
C ASN A 327 -5.24 -4.05 9.34
N LEU A 328 -5.50 -5.35 9.25
CA LEU A 328 -6.80 -5.91 9.66
C LEU A 328 -7.10 -5.60 11.13
N GLU A 329 -6.06 -5.57 11.97
CA GLU A 329 -6.16 -5.19 13.39
C GLU A 329 -6.87 -3.85 13.59
N ARG A 330 -6.65 -2.86 12.69
CA ARG A 330 -7.34 -1.56 12.75
C ARG A 330 -8.83 -1.67 12.45
N LEU A 331 -9.21 -2.49 11.47
CA LEU A 331 -10.62 -2.74 11.19
C LEU A 331 -11.29 -3.41 12.39
N LEU A 332 -10.68 -4.46 12.92
CA LEU A 332 -11.22 -5.18 14.09
C LEU A 332 -11.43 -4.24 15.28
N TYR A 333 -10.47 -3.34 15.52
CA TYR A 333 -10.58 -2.34 16.57
C TYR A 333 -11.82 -1.45 16.40
N HIS A 334 -12.07 -0.93 15.20
CA HIS A 334 -13.27 -0.12 14.94
C HIS A 334 -14.56 -0.94 15.07
N LEU A 335 -14.58 -2.17 14.55
CA LEU A 335 -15.75 -3.06 14.63
C LEU A 335 -16.04 -3.55 16.06
N ALA A 336 -15.02 -3.64 16.92
CA ALA A 336 -15.16 -3.93 18.35
C ALA A 336 -15.67 -2.73 19.17
N GLY A 337 -16.05 -1.61 18.52
CA GLY A 337 -16.45 -0.39 19.24
C GLY A 337 -15.29 0.32 19.91
N ASN A 338 -14.09 0.16 19.39
CA ASN A 338 -12.83 0.71 19.89
C ASN A 338 -12.36 0.07 21.22
N ASP A 339 -12.65 -1.21 21.41
CA ASP A 339 -12.20 -1.98 22.59
C ASP A 339 -10.78 -2.52 22.35
N GLY A 340 -9.80 -1.85 22.97
CA GLY A 340 -8.39 -2.24 22.87
C GLY A 340 -8.04 -3.54 23.59
N GLU A 341 -8.74 -3.88 24.67
CA GLU A 341 -8.48 -5.14 25.40
C GLU A 341 -8.97 -6.35 24.59
N GLU A 342 -10.10 -6.23 23.87
CA GLU A 342 -10.54 -7.27 22.95
C GLU A 342 -9.49 -7.50 21.85
N ILE A 343 -8.99 -6.43 21.24
CA ILE A 343 -7.99 -6.55 20.16
C ILE A 343 -6.67 -7.13 20.67
N LYS A 344 -6.20 -6.69 21.82
CA LYS A 344 -5.00 -7.25 22.47
C LYS A 344 -5.13 -8.76 22.70
N LYS A 345 -6.32 -9.24 23.12
CA LYS A 345 -6.61 -10.65 23.29
C LYS A 345 -6.54 -11.38 21.93
N LEU A 346 -7.19 -10.87 20.87
CA LEU A 346 -7.18 -11.49 19.54
C LEU A 346 -5.76 -11.58 18.98
N MET A 347 -4.97 -10.50 19.12
CA MET A 347 -3.58 -10.50 18.64
C MET A 347 -2.68 -11.46 19.45
N SER A 348 -2.92 -11.60 20.75
CA SER A 348 -2.22 -12.60 21.57
C SER A 348 -2.58 -14.04 21.16
N GLN A 349 -3.84 -14.33 20.85
CA GLN A 349 -4.25 -15.62 20.30
C GLN A 349 -3.59 -15.90 18.96
N LEU A 350 -3.54 -14.91 18.05
CA LEU A 350 -2.86 -15.07 16.77
C LEU A 350 -1.37 -15.39 16.95
N GLU A 351 -0.70 -14.71 17.86
CA GLU A 351 0.75 -14.91 18.12
C GLU A 351 1.02 -16.32 18.71
N ASN A 352 0.23 -16.75 19.69
CA ASN A 352 0.48 -17.96 20.46
C ASN A 352 -0.22 -19.21 19.91
N GLU A 353 -1.46 -19.05 19.41
CA GLU A 353 -2.33 -20.16 18.97
C GLU A 353 -2.44 -20.24 17.45
N LYS A 354 -1.93 -19.22 16.73
CA LYS A 354 -2.00 -19.11 15.27
C LYS A 354 -3.41 -18.93 14.70
N HIS A 355 -4.40 -18.75 15.53
CA HIS A 355 -5.79 -18.47 15.13
C HIS A 355 -6.52 -17.64 16.18
N TYR A 356 -7.61 -17.00 15.78
CA TYR A 356 -8.63 -16.41 16.66
C TYR A 356 -10.00 -16.45 15.99
N GLU A 357 -11.05 -16.36 16.80
CA GLU A 357 -12.43 -16.13 16.37
C GLU A 357 -12.93 -14.80 16.92
N VAL A 358 -13.59 -14.01 16.06
CA VAL A 358 -14.10 -12.69 16.44
C VAL A 358 -15.43 -12.76 17.20
N SER A 359 -15.69 -11.74 18.02
CA SER A 359 -16.96 -11.60 18.75
C SER A 359 -18.15 -11.40 17.79
N PRO A 360 -19.39 -11.66 18.27
CA PRO A 360 -20.61 -11.38 17.50
C PRO A 360 -20.73 -9.92 17.04
N GLN A 361 -20.23 -8.96 17.83
CA GLN A 361 -20.23 -7.55 17.48
C GLN A 361 -19.34 -7.27 16.25
N ILE A 362 -18.12 -7.76 16.27
CA ILE A 362 -17.19 -7.65 15.11
C ILE A 362 -17.80 -8.33 13.89
N ARG A 363 -18.37 -9.52 14.07
CA ARG A 363 -19.01 -10.29 12.99
C ARG A 363 -20.18 -9.53 12.34
N GLU A 364 -20.98 -8.80 13.10
CA GLU A 364 -22.04 -7.94 12.56
C GLU A 364 -21.47 -6.83 11.68
N GLY A 365 -20.42 -6.14 12.14
CA GLY A 365 -19.74 -5.10 11.36
C GLY A 365 -19.06 -5.63 10.09
N MET A 366 -18.61 -6.88 10.09
CA MET A 366 -18.02 -7.54 8.93
C MET A 366 -19.01 -7.76 7.78
N LYS A 367 -20.31 -7.68 8.01
CA LYS A 367 -21.33 -7.80 6.95
C LYS A 367 -21.24 -6.72 5.86
N LYS A 368 -20.55 -5.60 6.12
CA LYS A 368 -20.22 -4.59 5.09
C LYS A 368 -19.19 -5.10 4.08
N PHE A 369 -18.49 -6.18 4.40
CA PHE A 369 -17.45 -6.78 3.57
C PHE A 369 -17.95 -8.05 2.90
N TRP A 370 -17.43 -8.32 1.70
CA TRP A 370 -17.58 -9.58 1.00
C TRP A 370 -16.20 -10.09 0.60
N GLY A 371 -15.88 -11.34 0.90
CA GLY A 371 -14.59 -11.94 0.62
C GLY A 371 -14.67 -12.96 -0.51
N GLY A 372 -13.84 -12.80 -1.53
CA GLY A 372 -13.71 -13.77 -2.62
C GLY A 372 -12.23 -14.00 -2.99
N CYS A 373 -11.98 -15.02 -3.81
CA CYS A 373 -10.62 -15.33 -4.25
C CYS A 373 -10.59 -15.81 -5.70
N ALA A 374 -9.43 -15.63 -6.35
CA ALA A 374 -9.16 -16.16 -7.69
C ALA A 374 -7.87 -17.01 -7.69
N THR A 375 -7.86 -18.04 -8.51
CA THR A 375 -6.68 -18.86 -8.79
C THR A 375 -5.74 -18.15 -9.78
N VAL A 376 -4.53 -18.68 -9.96
CA VAL A 376 -3.58 -18.18 -10.98
C VAL A 376 -4.16 -18.34 -12.39
N GLU A 377 -4.83 -19.47 -12.67
CA GLU A 377 -5.46 -19.74 -13.96
C GLU A 377 -6.58 -18.76 -14.27
N GLU A 378 -7.49 -18.53 -13.30
CA GLU A 378 -8.58 -17.54 -13.42
C GLU A 378 -8.04 -16.12 -13.58
N THR A 379 -6.95 -15.79 -12.87
CA THR A 379 -6.26 -14.50 -12.99
C THR A 379 -5.73 -14.28 -14.41
N ASN A 380 -5.05 -15.28 -14.98
CA ASN A 380 -4.49 -15.22 -16.33
C ASN A 380 -5.61 -15.13 -17.40
N GLU A 381 -6.68 -15.92 -17.24
CA GLU A 381 -7.84 -15.85 -18.13
C GLU A 381 -8.50 -14.46 -18.09
N THR A 382 -8.62 -13.88 -16.89
CA THR A 382 -9.19 -12.54 -16.70
C THR A 382 -8.34 -11.46 -17.38
N ILE A 383 -7.02 -11.50 -17.31
CA ILE A 383 -6.13 -10.58 -18.04
C ILE A 383 -6.38 -10.73 -19.55
N GLY A 384 -6.38 -11.96 -20.05
CA GLY A 384 -6.55 -12.24 -21.47
C GLY A 384 -7.92 -11.82 -22.01
N SER A 385 -9.00 -12.09 -21.27
CA SER A 385 -10.37 -11.69 -21.67
C SER A 385 -10.55 -10.17 -21.63
N MET A 386 -10.07 -9.50 -20.58
CA MET A 386 -10.16 -8.04 -20.46
C MET A 386 -9.46 -7.35 -21.65
N TYR A 387 -8.29 -7.83 -22.04
CA TYR A 387 -7.59 -7.28 -23.20
C TYR A 387 -8.36 -7.57 -24.52
N ARG A 388 -8.75 -8.83 -24.75
CA ARG A 388 -9.41 -9.23 -26.02
C ARG A 388 -10.79 -8.57 -26.21
N GLU A 389 -11.57 -8.46 -25.14
CA GLU A 389 -12.97 -8.02 -25.23
C GLU A 389 -13.11 -6.50 -25.09
N HIS A 390 -12.23 -5.87 -24.31
CA HIS A 390 -12.33 -4.46 -23.95
C HIS A 390 -11.11 -3.60 -24.35
N GLY A 391 -10.04 -4.21 -24.88
CA GLY A 391 -8.79 -3.51 -25.22
C GLY A 391 -8.11 -2.89 -24.01
N TYR A 392 -8.44 -3.34 -22.79
CA TYR A 392 -7.93 -2.78 -21.55
C TYR A 392 -6.96 -3.76 -20.88
N LEU A 393 -5.73 -3.29 -20.65
CA LEU A 393 -4.66 -4.11 -20.12
C LEU A 393 -4.53 -3.90 -18.60
N ILE A 394 -4.69 -4.99 -17.86
CA ILE A 394 -4.61 -5.00 -16.38
C ILE A 394 -3.47 -5.87 -15.86
N ASP A 395 -2.97 -5.53 -14.68
CA ASP A 395 -1.99 -6.36 -13.96
C ASP A 395 -2.66 -7.55 -13.24
N THR A 396 -1.83 -8.45 -12.75
CA THR A 396 -2.27 -9.67 -12.07
C THR A 396 -3.11 -9.42 -10.82
N HIS A 397 -2.80 -8.39 -10.03
CA HIS A 397 -3.57 -8.03 -8.82
C HIS A 397 -4.94 -7.46 -9.19
N THR A 398 -4.98 -6.55 -10.15
CA THR A 398 -6.22 -5.97 -10.67
C THR A 398 -7.10 -7.06 -11.29
N ALA A 399 -6.50 -8.05 -11.97
CA ALA A 399 -7.23 -9.19 -12.52
C ALA A 399 -7.87 -10.06 -11.43
N VAL A 400 -7.18 -10.32 -10.32
CA VAL A 400 -7.78 -10.99 -9.16
C VAL A 400 -9.01 -10.21 -8.66
N ALA A 401 -8.88 -8.88 -8.54
CA ALA A 401 -9.97 -8.03 -8.06
C ALA A 401 -11.18 -8.05 -9.01
N TYR A 402 -10.94 -7.95 -10.32
CA TYR A 402 -12.02 -7.97 -11.33
C TYR A 402 -12.72 -9.33 -11.39
N LYS A 403 -11.97 -10.45 -11.33
CA LYS A 403 -12.55 -11.80 -11.26
C LYS A 403 -13.45 -11.97 -10.04
N VAL A 404 -12.96 -11.55 -8.87
CA VAL A 404 -13.73 -11.61 -7.61
C VAL A 404 -14.98 -10.72 -7.69
N TYR A 405 -14.90 -9.57 -8.34
CA TYR A 405 -16.08 -8.73 -8.61
C TYR A 405 -17.09 -9.43 -9.50
N GLN A 406 -16.66 -10.07 -10.58
CA GLN A 406 -17.57 -10.84 -11.46
C GLN A 406 -18.27 -11.96 -10.70
N ASP A 407 -17.56 -12.68 -9.82
CA ASP A 407 -18.16 -13.72 -8.98
C ASP A 407 -19.16 -13.15 -7.97
N TYR A 408 -18.84 -11.99 -7.36
CA TYR A 408 -19.76 -11.28 -6.48
C TYR A 408 -21.07 -10.90 -7.19
N VAL A 409 -20.98 -10.29 -8.37
CA VAL A 409 -22.18 -9.92 -9.17
C VAL A 409 -22.98 -11.16 -9.54
N LYS A 410 -22.32 -12.23 -9.98
CA LYS A 410 -22.96 -13.49 -10.34
C LYS A 410 -23.69 -14.14 -9.15
N GLU A 411 -23.11 -14.07 -7.96
CA GLU A 411 -23.67 -14.66 -6.75
C GLU A 411 -24.82 -13.83 -6.19
N THR A 412 -24.70 -12.50 -6.19
CA THR A 412 -25.62 -11.61 -5.49
C THR A 412 -26.65 -10.93 -6.37
N GLY A 413 -26.37 -10.79 -7.67
CA GLY A 413 -27.16 -9.98 -8.59
C GLY A 413 -27.08 -8.47 -8.33
N ASP A 414 -26.07 -8.00 -7.57
CA ASP A 414 -25.89 -6.59 -7.24
C ASP A 414 -25.33 -5.81 -8.43
N GLU A 415 -26.11 -4.86 -8.94
CA GLU A 415 -25.78 -3.99 -10.09
C GLU A 415 -25.22 -2.61 -9.66
N THR A 416 -24.95 -2.42 -8.37
CA THR A 416 -24.36 -1.17 -7.88
C THR A 416 -23.01 -0.90 -8.57
N PRO A 417 -22.79 0.31 -9.13
CA PRO A 417 -21.53 0.64 -9.80
C PRO A 417 -20.30 0.32 -8.95
N ALA A 418 -19.31 -0.34 -9.54
CA ALA A 418 -18.12 -0.78 -8.82
C ALA A 418 -16.88 0.03 -9.23
N LEU A 419 -16.14 0.49 -8.22
CA LEU A 419 -14.84 1.11 -8.34
C LEU A 419 -13.77 0.10 -7.92
N ILE A 420 -12.94 -0.35 -8.86
CA ILE A 420 -11.89 -1.34 -8.65
C ILE A 420 -10.55 -0.63 -8.49
N ALA A 421 -9.87 -0.87 -7.38
CA ALA A 421 -8.51 -0.37 -7.18
C ALA A 421 -7.53 -1.10 -8.12
N SER A 422 -7.08 -0.41 -9.17
CA SER A 422 -6.05 -0.90 -10.09
C SER A 422 -4.68 -0.52 -9.55
N THR A 423 -3.97 -1.51 -8.97
CA THR A 423 -2.89 -1.27 -8.01
C THR A 423 -1.50 -1.29 -8.61
N ALA A 424 -1.33 -1.76 -9.84
CA ALA A 424 -0.05 -1.77 -10.52
C ALA A 424 -0.22 -1.68 -12.04
N SER A 425 0.83 -1.21 -12.72
CA SER A 425 0.90 -1.31 -14.16
C SER A 425 1.10 -2.77 -14.59
N ALA A 426 0.43 -3.18 -15.66
CA ALA A 426 0.58 -4.50 -16.27
C ALA A 426 2.05 -4.84 -16.60
N TYR A 427 2.84 -3.85 -16.96
CA TYR A 427 4.26 -3.99 -17.26
C TYR A 427 5.15 -4.42 -16.09
N LYS A 428 4.69 -4.28 -14.83
CA LYS A 428 5.44 -4.78 -13.67
C LYS A 428 5.43 -6.30 -13.57
N PHE A 429 4.40 -6.91 -14.15
CA PHE A 429 4.18 -8.36 -14.18
C PHE A 429 4.17 -8.85 -15.62
N ALA A 430 5.08 -8.28 -16.44
CA ALA A 430 5.10 -8.41 -17.88
C ALA A 430 5.07 -9.87 -18.36
N GLU A 431 5.78 -10.79 -17.70
CA GLU A 431 5.78 -12.21 -18.06
C GLU A 431 4.37 -12.82 -17.96
N SER A 432 3.68 -12.62 -16.82
CA SER A 432 2.33 -13.16 -16.61
C SER A 432 1.33 -12.52 -17.58
N VAL A 433 1.44 -11.21 -17.78
CA VAL A 433 0.56 -10.47 -18.69
C VAL A 433 0.78 -10.91 -20.15
N ALA A 434 2.03 -10.98 -20.60
CA ALA A 434 2.36 -11.41 -21.96
C ALA A 434 1.82 -12.82 -22.26
N LYS A 435 2.04 -13.77 -21.34
CA LYS A 435 1.50 -15.14 -21.47
C LYS A 435 -0.02 -15.15 -21.52
N SER A 436 -0.68 -14.31 -20.71
CA SER A 436 -2.16 -14.22 -20.65
C SER A 436 -2.77 -13.67 -21.93
N ILE A 437 -2.09 -12.78 -22.65
CA ILE A 437 -2.54 -12.24 -23.92
C ILE A 437 -2.03 -13.03 -25.14
N GLY A 438 -1.35 -14.16 -24.91
CA GLY A 438 -0.93 -15.10 -25.95
C GLY A 438 0.39 -14.78 -26.64
N LEU A 439 1.25 -13.96 -26.00
CA LEU A 439 2.58 -13.68 -26.54
C LEU A 439 3.57 -14.82 -26.29
N PRO A 440 4.61 -14.96 -27.15
CA PRO A 440 5.59 -16.03 -27.03
C PRO A 440 6.45 -15.90 -25.77
N GLU A 441 7.02 -17.03 -25.32
CA GLU A 441 7.98 -17.04 -24.23
C GLU A 441 9.26 -16.27 -24.57
N ARG A 442 9.79 -15.56 -23.57
CA ARG A 442 11.04 -14.78 -23.67
C ARG A 442 12.00 -15.14 -22.55
N SER A 443 13.27 -14.74 -22.74
CA SER A 443 14.36 -15.03 -21.80
C SER A 443 14.39 -14.04 -20.62
N THR A 444 13.88 -12.81 -20.82
CA THR A 444 13.96 -11.75 -19.83
C THR A 444 12.63 -11.01 -19.66
N GLY A 445 12.43 -10.44 -18.47
CA GLY A 445 11.27 -9.58 -18.19
C GLY A 445 11.19 -8.35 -19.10
N PHE A 446 12.32 -7.86 -19.59
CA PHE A 446 12.38 -6.67 -20.45
C PHE A 446 11.91 -6.96 -21.89
N GLU A 447 12.24 -8.13 -22.45
CA GLU A 447 11.70 -8.56 -23.74
C GLU A 447 10.18 -8.67 -23.71
N TYR A 448 9.59 -9.13 -22.62
CA TYR A 448 8.13 -9.13 -22.45
C TYR A 448 7.53 -7.72 -22.43
N ILE A 449 8.22 -6.73 -21.83
CA ILE A 449 7.78 -5.32 -21.85
C ILE A 449 7.70 -4.80 -23.29
N ASP A 450 8.74 -5.06 -24.09
CA ASP A 450 8.80 -4.63 -25.48
C ASP A 450 7.71 -5.31 -26.34
N ASP A 451 7.50 -6.61 -26.14
CA ASP A 451 6.47 -7.37 -26.85
C ASP A 451 5.05 -6.88 -26.51
N ILE A 452 4.74 -6.65 -25.23
CA ILE A 452 3.45 -6.11 -24.79
C ILE A 452 3.22 -4.74 -25.44
N ALA A 453 4.24 -3.87 -25.40
CA ALA A 453 4.12 -2.52 -25.98
C ALA A 453 3.88 -2.57 -27.49
N SER A 454 4.56 -3.48 -28.20
CA SER A 454 4.42 -3.69 -29.64
C SER A 454 3.03 -4.23 -30.02
N GLU A 455 2.53 -5.20 -29.24
CA GLU A 455 1.24 -5.85 -29.51
C GLU A 455 0.06 -4.97 -29.15
N THR A 456 0.12 -4.31 -27.98
CA THR A 456 -1.06 -3.61 -27.44
C THR A 456 -1.10 -2.13 -27.79
N GLY A 457 0.04 -1.53 -28.15
CA GLY A 457 0.19 -0.09 -28.30
C GLY A 457 0.09 0.70 -26.98
N VAL A 458 -0.07 0.04 -25.84
CA VAL A 458 -0.12 0.68 -24.53
C VAL A 458 1.28 1.21 -24.19
N ARG A 459 1.33 2.47 -23.75
CA ARG A 459 2.60 3.12 -23.44
C ARG A 459 3.30 2.46 -22.24
N VAL A 460 4.58 2.15 -22.37
CA VAL A 460 5.41 1.70 -21.26
C VAL A 460 5.61 2.86 -20.27
N PRO A 461 5.31 2.68 -18.96
CA PRO A 461 5.57 3.69 -17.95
C PRO A 461 7.04 4.14 -17.94
N LYS A 462 7.30 5.42 -17.72
CA LYS A 462 8.68 5.97 -17.64
C LYS A 462 9.55 5.23 -16.62
N ALA A 463 8.92 4.78 -15.54
CA ALA A 463 9.57 4.00 -14.49
C ALA A 463 10.17 2.66 -14.96
N LEU A 464 9.68 2.11 -16.07
CA LEU A 464 10.05 0.80 -16.61
C LEU A 464 10.73 0.90 -17.98
N LYS A 465 10.57 2.04 -18.67
CA LYS A 465 11.15 2.26 -19.98
C LYS A 465 12.67 2.30 -19.90
N ASP A 466 13.33 1.53 -20.77
CA ASP A 466 14.81 1.44 -20.85
C ASP A 466 15.50 1.11 -19.51
N LEU A 467 14.77 0.46 -18.60
CA LEU A 467 15.26 0.15 -17.26
C LEU A 467 16.45 -0.84 -17.28
N ASP A 468 16.51 -1.75 -18.24
CA ASP A 468 17.61 -2.65 -18.51
C ASP A 468 18.92 -1.95 -18.88
N LYS A 469 18.83 -0.72 -19.45
CA LYS A 469 19.96 0.10 -19.87
C LYS A 469 20.46 1.04 -18.79
N LYS A 470 19.71 1.23 -17.68
CA LYS A 470 20.11 2.09 -16.57
C LYS A 470 21.36 1.58 -15.87
N GLU A 471 22.20 2.50 -15.41
CA GLU A 471 23.40 2.19 -14.63
C GLU A 471 23.04 1.49 -13.31
N ILE A 472 23.73 0.40 -13.00
CA ILE A 472 23.61 -0.28 -11.71
C ILE A 472 24.43 0.50 -10.70
N ARG A 473 23.77 1.11 -9.73
CA ARG A 473 24.36 1.96 -8.69
C ARG A 473 24.62 1.18 -7.40
N HIS A 474 23.78 0.19 -7.10
CA HIS A 474 23.86 -0.61 -5.88
C HIS A 474 24.22 -2.06 -6.22
N ARG A 475 25.41 -2.50 -5.80
CA ARG A 475 25.95 -3.83 -6.12
C ARG A 475 26.24 -4.67 -4.88
N GLY A 476 25.84 -4.18 -3.70
CA GLY A 476 26.12 -4.84 -2.44
C GLY A 476 25.28 -6.11 -2.28
N VAL A 477 25.96 -7.26 -2.20
CA VAL A 477 25.38 -8.51 -1.71
C VAL A 477 26.06 -8.82 -0.41
N ILE A 478 25.30 -9.02 0.66
CA ILE A 478 25.82 -9.18 2.02
C ILE A 478 25.22 -10.39 2.72
N GLU A 479 25.93 -10.90 3.71
CA GLU A 479 25.39 -11.91 4.61
C GLU A 479 24.37 -11.28 5.59
N ILE A 480 23.42 -12.07 6.08
CA ILE A 480 22.40 -11.64 7.05
C ILE A 480 23.07 -11.05 8.31
N ALA A 481 24.20 -11.64 8.73
CA ALA A 481 24.97 -11.19 9.89
C ALA A 481 25.54 -9.77 9.73
N ASP A 482 25.76 -9.33 8.49
CA ASP A 482 26.37 -8.02 8.19
C ASP A 482 25.33 -6.89 8.02
N MET A 483 24.04 -7.18 8.09
CA MET A 483 22.98 -6.18 7.88
C MET A 483 23.10 -4.98 8.82
N ALA A 484 23.36 -5.20 10.12
CA ALA A 484 23.50 -4.12 11.09
C ALA A 484 24.69 -3.21 10.76
N LYS A 485 25.83 -3.82 10.36
CA LYS A 485 27.02 -3.09 9.93
C LYS A 485 26.74 -2.27 8.67
N ALA A 486 26.02 -2.81 7.69
CA ALA A 486 25.64 -2.09 6.47
C ALA A 486 24.79 -0.86 6.80
N VAL A 487 23.85 -0.95 7.76
CA VAL A 487 23.08 0.21 8.24
C VAL A 487 24.01 1.25 8.88
N GLU A 488 24.91 0.85 9.78
CA GLU A 488 25.83 1.75 10.44
C GLU A 488 26.74 2.46 9.42
N ASP A 489 27.32 1.72 8.48
CA ASP A 489 28.22 2.26 7.45
C ASP A 489 27.49 3.25 6.53
N SER A 490 26.21 3.00 6.21
CA SER A 490 25.38 3.89 5.39
C SER A 490 25.13 5.25 6.06
N VAL A 491 24.97 5.31 7.37
CA VAL A 491 24.73 6.57 8.11
C VAL A 491 26.01 7.31 8.48
N LYS A 492 27.16 6.61 8.49
CA LYS A 492 28.47 7.21 8.79
C LYS A 492 29.05 8.05 7.64
N GLN A 493 28.70 7.74 6.41
CA GLN A 493 29.33 8.30 5.20
C GLN A 493 28.99 9.78 4.95
N LYS A 494 28.36 10.48 5.89
CA LYS A 494 27.94 11.89 5.81
C LYS A 494 28.20 12.61 7.13
#